data_68ab2b00dd7edf1a1ef3ad20d78a4bf5
#
_entry.id   68ab2b00dd7edf1a1ef3ad20d78a4bf5
#
_cell.length_a   1.000
_cell.length_b   1.000
_cell.length_c   1.000
_cell.angle_alpha   90.00
_cell.angle_beta   90.00
_cell.angle_gamma   90.00
#
_symmetry.space_group_name_H-M   'P 1'
#
loop_
_entity.id
_entity.type
_entity.pdbx_description
1 polymer ?
#
loop_
_entity_poly.entity_id
_entity_poly.type
_entity_poly.pdbx_seq_one_letter_code
_entity_poly.pdbx_strand_id
1 'polypeptide(L)'
;MDTLFVVGASTFTIQQGADSSDQQMTVTITRDDRLQWTYRHASWRPLAVGCGEGSAYVWSARDLVVLPEGHDDDPSVLAVDEDLLFVFRTNDSWLLVCETSVRLVVGQEERSRVELGDVIERAYWSGEQLHVEDARGITTAISVTSGRLTS
;
A
#
# COMPACT_ATOMS: atom_id res chain seq x y z
N MET A 1 6.02 -16.52 -6.89
CA MET A 1 7.05 -15.50 -7.25
C MET A 1 7.61 -14.89 -5.99
N ASP A 2 8.91 -14.82 -5.91
CA ASP A 2 9.61 -14.30 -4.75
C ASP A 2 10.12 -12.89 -5.05
N THR A 3 9.90 -11.99 -4.12
CA THR A 3 10.40 -10.62 -4.23
C THR A 3 11.33 -10.35 -3.04
N LEU A 4 12.51 -9.83 -3.35
CA LEU A 4 13.56 -9.58 -2.37
C LEU A 4 13.71 -8.07 -2.14
N PHE A 5 13.76 -7.67 -0.86
CA PHE A 5 14.00 -6.29 -0.46
C PHE A 5 15.08 -6.20 0.58
N VAL A 6 15.79 -5.09 0.57
CA VAL A 6 16.73 -4.74 1.63
C VAL A 6 16.22 -3.46 2.31
N VAL A 7 16.02 -3.52 3.62
CA VAL A 7 15.63 -2.39 4.45
C VAL A 7 16.63 -2.28 5.58
N GLY A 8 17.45 -1.24 5.58
CA GLY A 8 18.55 -1.11 6.54
C GLY A 8 19.52 -2.30 6.43
N ALA A 9 19.73 -3.01 7.53
CA ALA A 9 20.59 -4.20 7.59
C ALA A 9 19.82 -5.51 7.38
N SER A 10 18.50 -5.45 7.18
CA SER A 10 17.66 -6.64 7.06
C SER A 10 17.31 -6.93 5.61
N THR A 11 17.25 -8.20 5.27
CA THR A 11 16.78 -8.69 3.98
C THR A 11 15.40 -9.35 4.14
N PHE A 12 14.42 -8.88 3.40
CA PHE A 12 13.08 -9.44 3.41
C PHE A 12 12.83 -10.22 2.13
N THR A 13 12.27 -11.41 2.28
CA THR A 13 11.79 -12.20 1.16
C THR A 13 10.27 -12.30 1.26
N ILE A 14 9.58 -11.97 0.18
CA ILE A 14 8.13 -12.00 0.10
C ILE A 14 7.73 -13.05 -0.92
N GLN A 15 6.98 -14.03 -0.47
CA GLN A 15 6.47 -15.10 -1.31
C GLN A 15 4.96 -14.99 -1.40
N GLN A 16 4.44 -15.08 -2.60
CA GLN A 16 3.01 -15.09 -2.85
C GLN A 16 2.65 -16.38 -3.60
N GLY A 17 1.74 -17.13 -3.04
CA GLY A 17 1.28 -18.38 -3.61
C GLY A 17 -0.24 -18.49 -3.62
N ALA A 18 -0.79 -19.09 -4.66
CA ALA A 18 -2.21 -19.40 -4.71
C ALA A 18 -2.52 -20.63 -3.84
N ASP A 19 -3.54 -20.51 -2.99
CA ASP A 19 -4.09 -21.65 -2.29
C ASP A 19 -5.04 -22.37 -3.26
N SER A 20 -4.76 -23.65 -3.55
CA SER A 20 -5.49 -24.41 -4.56
C SER A 20 -6.94 -24.72 -4.16
N SER A 21 -7.33 -24.57 -2.89
CA SER A 21 -8.66 -24.97 -2.41
C SER A 21 -9.68 -23.84 -2.39
N ASP A 22 -9.27 -22.55 -2.20
CA ASP A 22 -10.19 -21.47 -1.86
C ASP A 22 -10.08 -20.21 -2.74
N GLN A 23 -9.29 -20.25 -3.80
CA GLN A 23 -8.99 -19.06 -4.63
C GLN A 23 -8.38 -17.90 -3.82
N GLN A 24 -7.77 -18.20 -2.69
CA GLN A 24 -7.09 -17.23 -1.86
C GLN A 24 -5.59 -17.21 -2.18
N MET A 25 -4.99 -16.07 -1.94
CA MET A 25 -3.54 -15.90 -2.04
C MET A 25 -2.96 -15.89 -0.64
N THR A 26 -1.89 -16.65 -0.44
CA THR A 26 -1.11 -16.61 0.80
C THR A 26 0.14 -15.80 0.57
N VAL A 27 0.38 -14.81 1.43
CA VAL A 27 1.59 -14.00 1.42
C VAL A 27 2.41 -14.37 2.64
N THR A 28 3.66 -14.74 2.41
CA THR A 28 4.62 -15.07 3.47
C THR A 28 5.79 -14.11 3.39
N ILE A 29 6.07 -13.43 4.50
CA ILE A 29 7.18 -12.50 4.61
C ILE A 29 8.20 -13.08 5.58
N THR A 30 9.45 -13.23 5.12
CA THR A 30 10.55 -13.68 5.95
C THR A 30 11.60 -12.56 6.04
N ARG A 31 12.22 -12.45 7.22
CA ARG A 31 13.35 -11.56 7.44
C ARG A 31 14.57 -12.40 7.77
N ASP A 32 15.66 -12.22 7.04
CA ASP A 32 16.92 -12.90 7.29
C ASP A 32 16.74 -14.43 7.47
N ASP A 33 15.93 -15.04 6.59
CA ASP A 33 15.55 -16.46 6.57
C ASP A 33 14.72 -16.94 7.77
N ARG A 34 14.14 -16.04 8.55
CA ARG A 34 13.21 -16.37 9.63
C ARG A 34 11.80 -15.95 9.25
N LEU A 35 10.83 -16.83 9.50
CA LEU A 35 9.42 -16.49 9.29
C LEU A 35 9.02 -15.35 10.20
N GLN A 36 8.53 -14.27 9.64
CA GLN A 36 8.05 -13.10 10.36
C GLN A 36 6.53 -13.03 10.37
N TRP A 37 5.90 -13.28 9.22
CA TRP A 37 4.48 -13.02 9.08
C TRP A 37 3.87 -13.73 7.87
N THR A 38 2.65 -14.22 8.03
CA THR A 38 1.89 -14.87 6.96
C THR A 38 0.45 -14.39 7.03
N TYR A 39 -0.12 -14.04 5.91
CA TYR A 39 -1.54 -13.70 5.83
C TYR A 39 -2.17 -14.20 4.53
N ARG A 40 -3.49 -14.29 4.54
CA ARG A 40 -4.28 -14.68 3.37
C ARG A 40 -5.17 -13.53 2.94
N HIS A 41 -5.32 -13.38 1.65
CA HIS A 41 -6.25 -12.43 1.09
C HIS A 41 -7.01 -13.05 -0.09
N ALA A 42 -8.23 -12.56 -0.30
CA ALA A 42 -9.12 -13.09 -1.33
C ALA A 42 -8.94 -12.42 -2.70
N SER A 43 -7.92 -11.61 -2.87
CA SER A 43 -7.68 -10.93 -4.14
C SER A 43 -6.75 -11.75 -5.04
N TRP A 44 -7.10 -11.83 -6.28
CA TRP A 44 -6.24 -12.37 -7.34
C TRP A 44 -5.28 -11.32 -7.91
N ARG A 45 -5.34 -10.09 -7.42
CA ARG A 45 -4.41 -9.03 -7.83
C ARG A 45 -3.00 -9.35 -7.32
N PRO A 46 -1.96 -9.17 -8.14
CA PRO A 46 -0.60 -9.40 -7.69
C PRO A 46 -0.22 -8.43 -6.58
N LEU A 47 0.66 -8.89 -5.71
CA LEU A 47 1.25 -8.07 -4.67
C LEU A 47 2.03 -6.92 -5.32
N ALA A 48 1.80 -5.71 -4.86
CA ALA A 48 2.55 -4.55 -5.27
C ALA A 48 3.52 -4.12 -4.18
N VAL A 49 4.56 -3.43 -4.58
CA VAL A 49 5.70 -3.11 -3.72
C VAL A 49 6.09 -1.67 -3.88
N GLY A 50 6.43 -1.04 -2.76
CA GLY A 50 6.95 0.31 -2.75
C GLY A 50 8.11 0.49 -1.79
N CYS A 51 8.94 1.47 -2.07
CA CYS A 51 10.01 1.92 -1.19
C CYS A 51 9.97 3.45 -1.13
N GLY A 52 10.19 4.00 0.03
CA GLY A 52 10.29 5.44 0.19
C GLY A 52 10.66 5.81 1.60
N GLU A 53 11.50 6.83 1.76
CA GLU A 53 11.87 7.39 3.06
C GLU A 53 12.37 6.37 4.09
N GLY A 54 13.22 5.44 3.66
CA GLY A 54 13.80 4.44 4.55
C GLY A 54 12.86 3.29 4.93
N SER A 55 11.67 3.23 4.32
CA SER A 55 10.71 2.16 4.56
C SER A 55 10.45 1.37 3.29
N ALA A 56 10.30 0.06 3.43
CA ALA A 56 9.72 -0.78 2.39
C ALA A 56 8.31 -1.19 2.81
N TYR A 57 7.44 -1.31 1.84
CA TYR A 57 6.05 -1.68 2.10
C TYR A 57 5.48 -2.45 0.92
N VAL A 58 4.51 -3.28 1.23
CA VAL A 58 3.81 -4.08 0.23
C VAL A 58 2.31 -3.90 0.43
N TRP A 59 1.57 -3.98 -0.66
CA TRP A 59 0.11 -3.96 -0.54
C TRP A 59 -0.51 -4.95 -1.50
N SER A 60 -1.64 -5.48 -1.08
CA SER A 60 -2.43 -6.40 -1.85
C SER A 60 -3.86 -6.33 -1.37
N ALA A 61 -4.82 -6.38 -2.28
CA ALA A 61 -6.23 -6.25 -1.93
C ALA A 61 -6.49 -5.03 -1.05
N ARG A 62 -6.78 -5.25 0.22
CA ARG A 62 -7.15 -4.19 1.18
C ARG A 62 -6.15 -4.02 2.31
N ASP A 63 -4.96 -4.61 2.17
CA ASP A 63 -3.94 -4.60 3.21
C ASP A 63 -2.68 -3.90 2.74
N LEU A 64 -2.20 -2.96 3.57
CA LEU A 64 -0.87 -2.37 3.46
C LEU A 64 -0.01 -2.93 4.58
N VAL A 65 1.11 -3.53 4.22
CA VAL A 65 2.07 -4.09 5.16
C VAL A 65 3.35 -3.28 5.12
N VAL A 66 3.72 -2.69 6.25
CA VAL A 66 4.94 -1.90 6.38
C VAL A 66 6.02 -2.79 7.01
N LEU A 67 7.15 -2.90 6.32
CA LEU A 67 8.28 -3.71 6.76
C LEU A 67 9.18 -2.87 7.67
N PRO A 68 9.42 -3.29 8.93
CA PRO A 68 10.20 -2.51 9.88
C PRO A 68 11.70 -2.63 9.61
N GLU A 69 12.47 -1.62 9.99
CA GLU A 69 13.93 -1.67 9.97
C GLU A 69 14.51 -2.44 11.16
N GLY A 70 13.84 -2.41 12.31
CA GLY A 70 14.30 -3.04 13.54
C GLY A 70 14.22 -4.56 13.50
N HIS A 71 15.24 -5.24 14.05
CA HIS A 71 15.29 -6.71 14.07
C HIS A 71 14.20 -7.37 14.91
N ASP A 72 13.74 -6.69 15.95
CA ASP A 72 12.76 -7.22 16.91
C ASP A 72 11.34 -6.75 16.61
N ASP A 73 11.16 -5.91 15.58
CA ASP A 73 9.87 -5.36 15.24
C ASP A 73 9.13 -6.24 14.23
N ASP A 74 7.85 -6.43 14.45
CA ASP A 74 6.97 -7.13 13.51
C ASP A 74 6.49 -6.18 12.41
N PRO A 75 6.15 -6.71 11.21
CA PRO A 75 5.48 -5.91 10.19
C PRO A 75 4.16 -5.34 10.71
N SER A 76 3.88 -4.08 10.33
CA SER A 76 2.60 -3.43 10.66
C SER A 76 1.63 -3.64 9.52
N VAL A 77 0.37 -3.93 9.85
CA VAL A 77 -0.69 -4.09 8.85
C VAL A 77 -1.72 -3.00 9.03
N LEU A 78 -2.00 -2.28 7.95
CA LEU A 78 -3.09 -1.32 7.87
C LEU A 78 -4.13 -1.89 6.91
N ALA A 79 -5.31 -2.22 7.42
CA ALA A 79 -6.42 -2.72 6.62
C ALA A 79 -7.37 -1.57 6.27
N VAL A 80 -7.86 -1.57 5.04
CA VAL A 80 -8.85 -0.60 4.57
C VAL A 80 -10.09 -1.31 4.03
N ASP A 81 -11.14 -0.58 3.78
CA ASP A 81 -12.43 -1.12 3.34
C ASP A 81 -12.65 -1.07 1.82
N GLU A 82 -11.64 -0.68 1.07
CA GLU A 82 -11.62 -0.69 -0.40
C GLU A 82 -10.33 -1.34 -0.91
N ASP A 83 -10.34 -1.81 -2.14
CA ASP A 83 -9.14 -2.31 -2.79
C ASP A 83 -8.12 -1.19 -2.99
N LEU A 84 -6.88 -1.45 -2.59
CA LEU A 84 -5.75 -0.55 -2.77
C LEU A 84 -5.20 -0.68 -4.20
N LEU A 85 -5.10 0.44 -4.90
CA LEU A 85 -4.53 0.49 -6.25
C LEU A 85 -3.10 0.99 -6.23
N PHE A 86 -2.85 2.09 -5.52
CA PHE A 86 -1.52 2.68 -5.38
C PHE A 86 -1.31 3.14 -3.94
N VAL A 87 -0.08 3.05 -3.49
CA VAL A 87 0.31 3.52 -2.15
C VAL A 87 1.55 4.39 -2.28
N PHE A 88 1.49 5.58 -1.71
CA PHE A 88 2.62 6.51 -1.68
C PHE A 88 2.97 6.86 -0.24
N ARG A 89 4.26 6.89 0.05
CA ARG A 89 4.78 7.37 1.33
C ARG A 89 5.17 8.84 1.20
N THR A 90 4.61 9.71 2.04
CA THR A 90 4.92 11.14 2.06
C THR A 90 5.29 11.53 3.49
N ASN A 91 6.56 11.85 3.73
CA ASN A 91 7.09 12.16 5.07
C ASN A 91 6.68 11.08 6.09
N ASP A 92 5.80 11.40 7.02
CA ASP A 92 5.28 10.50 8.05
C ASP A 92 3.88 9.97 7.74
N SER A 93 3.39 10.21 6.54
CA SER A 93 2.01 9.89 6.14
C SER A 93 1.98 8.88 5.00
N TRP A 94 0.83 8.24 4.86
CA TRP A 94 0.52 7.36 3.73
C TRP A 94 -0.60 7.99 2.89
N LEU A 95 -0.39 8.03 1.58
CA LEU A 95 -1.45 8.31 0.62
C LEU A 95 -1.90 7.00 0.01
N LEU A 96 -3.14 6.62 0.30
CA LEU A 96 -3.74 5.39 -0.19
C LEU A 96 -4.71 5.74 -1.31
N VAL A 97 -4.38 5.32 -2.52
CA VAL A 97 -5.29 5.44 -3.67
C VAL A 97 -6.08 4.14 -3.75
N CYS A 98 -7.34 4.21 -3.35
CA CYS A 98 -8.27 3.10 -3.37
C CYS A 98 -9.11 3.13 -4.64
N GLU A 99 -10.03 2.18 -4.82
CA GLU A 99 -10.85 2.12 -6.05
C GLU A 99 -11.61 3.41 -6.34
N THR A 100 -12.22 4.02 -5.31
CA THR A 100 -13.06 5.20 -5.47
C THR A 100 -12.72 6.34 -4.53
N SER A 101 -11.60 6.28 -3.84
CA SER A 101 -11.19 7.32 -2.89
C SER A 101 -9.68 7.45 -2.79
N VAL A 102 -9.24 8.62 -2.35
CA VAL A 102 -7.86 8.84 -1.92
C VAL A 102 -7.88 9.19 -0.45
N ARG A 103 -7.05 8.53 0.34
CA ARG A 103 -7.03 8.65 1.79
C ARG A 103 -5.65 9.03 2.30
N LEU A 104 -5.61 9.94 3.24
CA LEU A 104 -4.40 10.31 3.97
C LEU A 104 -4.43 9.64 5.34
N VAL A 105 -3.42 8.83 5.62
CA VAL A 105 -3.31 8.07 6.87
C VAL A 105 -2.01 8.45 7.56
N VAL A 106 -2.10 8.79 8.84
CA VAL A 106 -0.96 9.07 9.71
C VAL A 106 -0.96 8.03 10.83
N GLY A 107 0.12 7.26 10.93
CA GLY A 107 0.16 6.11 11.82
C GLY A 107 -0.85 5.06 11.37
N GLN A 108 -1.86 4.81 12.20
CA GLN A 108 -2.96 3.88 11.91
C GLN A 108 -4.29 4.61 11.71
N GLU A 109 -4.27 5.94 11.61
CA GLU A 109 -5.47 6.75 11.63
C GLU A 109 -5.68 7.50 10.31
N GLU A 110 -6.87 7.33 9.72
CA GLU A 110 -7.27 8.10 8.55
C GLU A 110 -7.58 9.54 8.98
N ARG A 111 -6.86 10.49 8.39
CA ARG A 111 -6.98 11.91 8.71
C ARG A 111 -7.86 12.67 7.73
N SER A 112 -7.87 12.25 6.48
CA SER A 112 -8.58 12.96 5.42
C SER A 112 -8.89 12.01 4.28
N ARG A 113 -9.96 12.32 3.54
CA ARG A 113 -10.41 11.49 2.42
C ARG A 113 -11.01 12.37 1.32
N VAL A 114 -10.69 12.06 0.09
CA VAL A 114 -11.37 12.61 -1.09
C VAL A 114 -12.11 11.46 -1.77
N GLU A 115 -13.43 11.56 -1.83
CA GLU A 115 -14.26 10.61 -2.57
C GLU A 115 -14.28 11.00 -4.04
N LEU A 116 -14.20 10.01 -4.92
CA LEU A 116 -14.26 10.20 -6.36
C LEU A 116 -15.55 9.57 -6.91
N GLY A 117 -15.98 10.07 -8.06
CA GLY A 117 -17.27 9.66 -8.62
C GLY A 117 -17.24 8.33 -9.35
N ASP A 118 -16.06 7.77 -9.60
CA ASP A 118 -15.92 6.52 -10.34
C ASP A 118 -14.59 5.84 -9.96
N VAL A 119 -14.39 4.63 -10.47
CA VAL A 119 -13.19 3.85 -10.23
C VAL A 119 -11.95 4.53 -10.79
N ILE A 120 -10.90 4.61 -10.00
CA ILE A 120 -9.62 5.19 -10.41
C ILE A 120 -8.88 4.21 -11.30
N GLU A 121 -8.36 4.69 -12.43
CA GLU A 121 -7.55 3.91 -13.36
C GLU A 121 -6.06 4.29 -13.33
N ARG A 122 -5.77 5.56 -13.05
CA ARG A 122 -4.40 6.06 -13.05
C ARG A 122 -4.16 7.03 -11.90
N ALA A 123 -2.93 7.01 -11.37
CA ALA A 123 -2.47 7.99 -10.39
C ALA A 123 -1.01 8.33 -10.67
N TYR A 124 -0.69 9.61 -10.69
CA TYR A 124 0.66 10.10 -10.94
C TYR A 124 0.90 11.46 -10.28
N TRP A 125 2.14 11.72 -9.94
CA TRP A 125 2.55 12.99 -9.37
C TRP A 125 2.90 13.99 -10.48
N SER A 126 2.45 15.23 -10.31
CA SER A 126 2.86 16.38 -11.12
C SER A 126 3.19 17.51 -10.15
N GLY A 127 4.49 17.78 -9.99
CA GLY A 127 4.94 18.67 -8.94
C GLY A 127 4.59 18.13 -7.56
N GLU A 128 3.86 18.92 -6.77
CA GLU A 128 3.44 18.55 -5.42
C GLU A 128 1.99 18.03 -5.36
N GLN A 129 1.37 17.82 -6.52
CA GLN A 129 -0.01 17.35 -6.61
C GLN A 129 -0.07 15.92 -7.12
N LEU A 130 -0.93 15.14 -6.50
CA LEU A 130 -1.30 13.82 -6.99
C LEU A 130 -2.48 13.97 -7.94
N HIS A 131 -2.31 13.53 -9.18
CA HIS A 131 -3.38 13.49 -10.17
C HIS A 131 -3.94 12.08 -10.23
N VAL A 132 -5.24 11.96 -10.08
CA VAL A 132 -5.95 10.69 -10.24
C VAL A 132 -6.94 10.81 -11.37
N GLU A 133 -6.95 9.83 -12.26
CA GLU A 133 -7.84 9.76 -13.39
C GLU A 133 -8.79 8.59 -13.21
N ASP A 134 -10.07 8.85 -13.33
CA ASP A 134 -11.09 7.81 -13.19
C ASP A 134 -11.47 7.17 -14.53
N ALA A 135 -12.35 6.17 -14.48
CA ALA A 135 -12.80 5.43 -15.66
C ALA A 135 -13.53 6.28 -16.69
N ARG A 136 -14.00 7.46 -16.31
CA ARG A 136 -14.63 8.42 -17.23
C ARG A 136 -13.63 9.32 -17.95
N GLY A 137 -12.34 9.24 -17.57
CA GLY A 137 -11.31 10.13 -18.08
C GLY A 137 -11.25 11.47 -17.35
N ILE A 138 -11.93 11.61 -16.22
CA ILE A 138 -11.90 12.83 -15.40
C ILE A 138 -10.68 12.78 -14.49
N THR A 139 -9.85 13.82 -14.54
CA THR A 139 -8.67 13.95 -13.69
C THR A 139 -8.96 14.90 -12.53
N THR A 140 -8.65 14.46 -11.33
CA THR A 140 -8.73 15.26 -10.11
C THR A 140 -7.32 15.47 -9.57
N ALA A 141 -6.94 16.74 -9.33
CA ALA A 141 -5.67 17.09 -8.72
C ALA A 141 -5.85 17.19 -7.20
N ILE A 142 -5.02 16.49 -6.44
CA ILE A 142 -5.12 16.41 -5.00
C ILE A 142 -3.81 16.90 -4.39
N SER A 143 -3.93 17.83 -3.45
CA SER A 143 -2.80 18.34 -2.67
C SER A 143 -2.91 17.92 -1.22
N VAL A 144 -1.77 17.71 -0.57
CA VAL A 144 -1.68 17.52 0.87
C VAL A 144 -1.29 18.86 1.50
N THR A 145 -2.20 19.48 2.24
CA THR A 145 -1.97 20.79 2.86
C THR A 145 -2.37 20.71 4.32
N SER A 146 -1.43 21.04 5.22
CA SER A 146 -1.67 21.05 6.68
C SER A 146 -2.30 19.75 7.21
N GLY A 147 -1.83 18.60 6.73
CA GLY A 147 -2.32 17.30 7.15
C GLY A 147 -3.72 16.95 6.62
N ARG A 148 -4.14 17.60 5.54
CA ARG A 148 -5.43 17.34 4.87
C ARG A 148 -5.27 17.23 3.38
N LEU A 149 -6.17 16.46 2.77
CA LEU A 149 -6.31 16.39 1.32
C LEU A 149 -7.25 17.49 0.85
N THR A 150 -6.85 18.19 -0.20
CA THR A 150 -7.66 19.20 -0.89
C THR A 150 -7.66 18.90 -2.38
N SER A 151 -8.80 18.99 -2.99
CA SER A 151 -8.98 18.79 -4.43
C SER A 151 -9.30 20.06 -5.17
#